data_783272184af745dc8a04ec550d84973e
#
_entry.id   783272184af745dc8a04ec550d84973e
#
_cell.length_a   1.000
_cell.length_b   1.000
_cell.length_c   1.000
_cell.angle_alpha   90.00
_cell.angle_beta   90.00
_cell.angle_gamma   90.00
#
_symmetry.space_group_name_H-M   'P 1'
#
loop_
_entity.id
_entity.type
_entity.pdbx_description
1 polymer ?
#
loop_
_entity_poly.entity_id
_entity_poly.type
_entity_poly.pdbx_seq_one_letter_code
_entity_poly.pdbx_strand_id
1 'polypeptide(L)'
;TYVAIQSMKKYKAVLFDLDGTLTESGEGITKCVQYALEKIGKPEENLKKLEVFVGPPLLQQFMNYADIDEETAEKAVKYYRERYSSTGIFENNLYPGVENMLSELKAKGYRLAVASSKPEYFVAQILDYFQLTDYFEEIVGSEMNGNRTSKSEVIEETLRRIGMSEKRNQVI
;
A
#
# COMPACT_ATOMS: atom_id res chain seq x y z
N THR A 1 -10.23 9.60 -28.92
CA THR A 1 -8.79 9.26 -28.79
C THR A 1 -7.93 10.53 -28.65
N TYR A 2 -8.17 11.57 -29.48
CA TYR A 2 -7.42 12.84 -29.45
C TYR A 2 -7.69 13.66 -28.18
N VAL A 3 -8.93 13.67 -27.73
CA VAL A 3 -9.34 14.34 -26.47
C VAL A 3 -8.73 13.66 -25.24
N ALA A 4 -8.63 12.34 -25.25
CA ALA A 4 -7.98 11.59 -24.17
C ALA A 4 -6.48 11.90 -24.06
N ILE A 5 -5.78 12.03 -25.18
CA ILE A 5 -4.34 12.39 -25.24
C ILE A 5 -4.10 13.82 -24.76
N GLN A 6 -4.98 14.77 -25.08
CA GLN A 6 -4.89 16.14 -24.57
C GLN A 6 -5.18 16.24 -23.09
N SER A 7 -6.13 15.43 -22.57
CA SER A 7 -6.43 15.37 -21.14
C SER A 7 -5.24 14.82 -20.34
N MET A 8 -4.55 13.81 -20.84
CA MET A 8 -3.36 13.24 -20.17
C MET A 8 -2.18 14.22 -20.14
N LYS A 9 -2.03 15.12 -21.08
CA LYS A 9 -0.99 16.17 -21.05
C LYS A 9 -1.10 17.14 -19.87
N LYS A 10 -2.24 17.20 -19.22
CA LYS A 10 -2.47 18.01 -18.02
C LYS A 10 -1.66 17.49 -16.83
N TYR A 11 -1.52 16.18 -16.70
CA TYR A 11 -0.84 15.57 -15.56
C TYR A 11 0.67 15.46 -15.80
N LYS A 12 1.44 15.65 -14.75
CA LYS A 12 2.91 15.56 -14.71
C LYS A 12 3.41 14.40 -13.87
N ALA A 13 2.63 14.01 -12.87
CA ALA A 13 2.97 12.93 -11.96
C ALA A 13 1.78 12.00 -11.73
N VAL A 14 2.09 10.73 -11.49
CA VAL A 14 1.13 9.68 -11.13
C VAL A 14 1.53 9.07 -9.80
N LEU A 15 0.61 9.09 -8.85
CA LEU A 15 0.76 8.42 -7.56
C LEU A 15 0.03 7.08 -7.60
N PHE A 16 0.71 6.03 -7.23
CA PHE A 16 0.15 4.68 -7.16
C PHE A 16 -0.04 4.22 -5.72
N ASP A 17 -1.17 3.62 -5.43
CA ASP A 17 -1.30 2.75 -4.28
C ASP A 17 -0.56 1.42 -4.56
N LEU A 18 -0.30 0.64 -3.55
CA LEU A 18 0.40 -0.64 -3.67
C LEU A 18 -0.58 -1.81 -3.60
N ASP A 19 -1.10 -2.09 -2.41
CA ASP A 19 -1.96 -3.25 -2.14
C ASP A 19 -3.30 -3.16 -2.90
N GLY A 20 -3.57 -4.14 -3.75
CA GLY A 20 -4.77 -4.16 -4.58
C GLY A 20 -4.70 -3.25 -5.82
N THR A 21 -3.57 -2.61 -6.10
CA THR A 21 -3.35 -1.72 -7.25
C THR A 21 -2.17 -2.19 -8.11
N LEU A 22 -0.97 -2.20 -7.56
CA LEU A 22 0.22 -2.72 -8.23
C LEU A 22 0.41 -4.21 -7.94
N THR A 23 0.06 -4.64 -6.73
CA THR A 23 0.25 -5.99 -6.26
C THR A 23 -1.05 -6.63 -5.79
N GLU A 24 -1.20 -7.91 -6.09
CA GLU A 24 -2.24 -8.80 -5.55
C GLU A 24 -1.72 -9.43 -4.25
N SER A 25 -1.83 -8.68 -3.17
CA SER A 25 -1.26 -8.98 -1.86
C SER A 25 -2.22 -9.69 -0.90
N GLY A 26 -3.42 -10.01 -1.35
CA GLY A 26 -4.50 -10.53 -0.51
C GLY A 26 -4.16 -11.81 0.23
N GLU A 27 -3.43 -12.74 -0.38
CA GLU A 27 -3.03 -14.00 0.25
C GLU A 27 -2.19 -13.75 1.51
N GLY A 28 -1.12 -13.01 1.40
CA GLY A 28 -0.22 -12.73 2.52
C GLY A 28 -0.88 -11.93 3.62
N ILE A 29 -1.66 -10.90 3.26
CA ILE A 29 -2.38 -10.07 4.22
C ILE A 29 -3.41 -10.88 4.98
N THR A 30 -4.29 -11.61 4.30
CA THR A 30 -5.37 -12.35 4.95
C THR A 30 -4.85 -13.48 5.85
N LYS A 31 -3.82 -14.19 5.42
CA LYS A 31 -3.18 -15.23 6.25
C LYS A 31 -2.51 -14.65 7.50
N CYS A 32 -1.89 -13.48 7.39
CA CYS A 32 -1.29 -12.81 8.54
C CYS A 32 -2.35 -12.25 9.50
N VAL A 33 -3.47 -11.74 8.99
CA VAL A 33 -4.62 -11.34 9.82
C VAL A 33 -5.20 -12.55 10.54
N GLN A 34 -5.40 -13.67 9.85
CA GLN A 34 -5.90 -14.90 10.45
C GLN A 34 -4.99 -15.35 11.60
N TYR A 35 -3.69 -15.38 11.37
CA TYR A 35 -2.69 -15.68 12.41
C TYR A 35 -2.81 -14.73 13.62
N ALA A 36 -2.93 -13.44 13.39
CA ALA A 36 -3.06 -12.45 14.46
C ALA A 36 -4.37 -12.63 15.25
N LEU A 37 -5.49 -12.84 14.55
CA LEU A 37 -6.80 -13.06 15.18
C LEU A 37 -6.81 -14.33 16.05
N GLU A 38 -6.20 -15.40 15.59
CA GLU A 38 -6.04 -16.63 16.38
C GLU A 38 -5.26 -16.35 17.68
N LYS A 39 -4.16 -15.61 17.58
CA LYS A 39 -3.31 -15.27 18.74
C LYS A 39 -4.02 -14.41 19.79
N ILE A 40 -4.96 -13.59 19.41
CA ILE A 40 -5.75 -12.76 20.35
C ILE A 40 -7.07 -13.41 20.78
N GLY A 41 -7.32 -14.67 20.40
CA GLY A 41 -8.51 -15.42 20.79
C GLY A 41 -9.79 -15.07 20.03
N LYS A 42 -9.67 -14.51 18.82
CA LYS A 42 -10.75 -14.13 17.91
C LYS A 42 -10.61 -14.83 16.54
N PRO A 43 -10.49 -16.18 16.49
CA PRO A 43 -10.19 -16.88 15.25
C PRO A 43 -11.25 -16.66 14.16
N GLU A 44 -10.81 -16.51 12.92
CA GLU A 44 -11.63 -16.50 11.71
C GLU A 44 -11.03 -17.45 10.68
N GLU A 45 -11.77 -18.50 10.33
CA GLU A 45 -11.30 -19.51 9.38
C GLU A 45 -11.47 -19.09 7.92
N ASN A 46 -12.42 -18.20 7.65
CA ASN A 46 -12.73 -17.76 6.29
C ASN A 46 -11.86 -16.58 5.87
N LEU A 47 -10.78 -16.87 5.12
CA LEU A 47 -9.87 -15.84 4.60
C LEU A 47 -10.56 -14.79 3.74
N LYS A 48 -11.64 -15.14 3.04
CA LYS A 48 -12.36 -14.18 2.20
C LYS A 48 -12.98 -13.04 3.00
N LYS A 49 -13.42 -13.30 4.24
CA LYS A 49 -13.91 -12.24 5.13
C LYS A 49 -12.81 -11.27 5.54
N LEU A 50 -11.56 -11.70 5.48
CA LEU A 50 -10.39 -10.91 5.88
C LEU A 50 -9.84 -10.02 4.75
N GLU A 51 -10.40 -10.10 3.55
CA GLU A 51 -10.03 -9.22 2.43
C GLU A 51 -10.27 -7.73 2.72
N VAL A 52 -11.13 -7.41 3.67
CA VAL A 52 -11.36 -6.04 4.16
C VAL A 52 -10.12 -5.40 4.81
N PHE A 53 -9.11 -6.21 5.13
CA PHE A 53 -7.82 -5.72 5.64
C PHE A 53 -6.85 -5.29 4.54
N VAL A 54 -7.15 -5.55 3.27
CA VAL A 54 -6.30 -5.15 2.15
C VAL A 54 -6.48 -3.65 1.88
N GLY A 55 -5.48 -2.86 2.20
CA GLY A 55 -5.44 -1.41 1.99
C GLY A 55 -5.60 -0.56 3.24
N PRO A 56 -6.63 -0.72 4.08
CA PRO A 56 -6.80 0.09 5.29
C PRO A 56 -5.65 -0.06 6.31
N PRO A 57 -5.40 0.97 7.15
CA PRO A 57 -4.47 0.86 8.27
C PRO A 57 -4.88 -0.27 9.23
N LEU A 58 -3.94 -1.15 9.57
CA LEU A 58 -4.21 -2.38 10.33
C LEU A 58 -4.80 -2.13 11.71
N LEU A 59 -4.26 -1.19 12.47
CA LEU A 59 -4.71 -0.94 13.85
C LEU A 59 -6.21 -0.65 13.89
N GLN A 60 -6.65 0.31 13.11
CA GLN A 60 -8.06 0.70 13.05
C GLN A 60 -8.93 -0.44 12.50
N GLN A 61 -8.41 -1.19 11.53
CA GLN A 61 -9.16 -2.29 10.94
C GLN A 61 -9.33 -3.44 11.92
N PHE A 62 -8.33 -3.79 12.74
CA PHE A 62 -8.48 -4.77 13.82
C PHE A 62 -9.50 -4.33 14.87
N MET A 63 -9.45 -3.07 15.29
CA MET A 63 -10.42 -2.53 16.25
C MET A 63 -11.86 -2.67 15.74
N ASN A 64 -12.10 -2.27 14.50
CA ASN A 64 -13.44 -2.30 13.91
C ASN A 64 -13.92 -3.72 13.60
N TYR A 65 -13.06 -4.55 13.04
CA TYR A 65 -13.43 -5.91 12.62
C TYR A 65 -13.72 -6.84 13.81
N ALA A 66 -12.82 -6.83 14.80
CA ALA A 66 -12.89 -7.75 15.94
C ALA A 66 -13.60 -7.17 17.16
N ASP A 67 -14.06 -5.90 17.10
CA ASP A 67 -14.66 -5.18 18.22
C ASP A 67 -13.77 -5.27 19.48
N ILE A 68 -12.55 -4.80 19.34
CA ILE A 68 -11.51 -4.83 20.38
C ILE A 68 -10.99 -3.43 20.67
N ASP A 69 -10.42 -3.26 21.86
CA ASP A 69 -9.77 -2.02 22.25
C ASP A 69 -8.40 -1.82 21.53
N GLU A 70 -7.87 -0.62 21.67
CA GLU A 70 -6.62 -0.24 21.02
C GLU A 70 -5.44 -1.11 21.50
N GLU A 71 -5.34 -1.38 22.80
CA GLU A 71 -4.27 -2.22 23.37
C GLU A 71 -4.28 -3.63 22.77
N THR A 72 -5.45 -4.24 22.66
CA THR A 72 -5.60 -5.56 22.02
C THR A 72 -5.29 -5.50 20.53
N ALA A 73 -5.72 -4.44 19.85
CA ALA A 73 -5.41 -4.23 18.43
C ALA A 73 -3.91 -4.03 18.18
N GLU A 74 -3.19 -3.33 19.07
CA GLU A 74 -1.73 -3.22 18.99
C GLU A 74 -1.04 -4.58 19.11
N LYS A 75 -1.52 -5.45 19.98
CA LYS A 75 -1.05 -6.84 20.08
C LYS A 75 -1.32 -7.61 18.79
N ALA A 76 -2.51 -7.46 18.22
CA ALA A 76 -2.84 -8.07 16.94
C ALA A 76 -1.92 -7.60 15.80
N VAL A 77 -1.64 -6.30 15.70
CA VAL A 77 -0.68 -5.75 14.73
C VAL A 77 0.71 -6.35 14.92
N LYS A 78 1.15 -6.52 16.16
CA LYS A 78 2.44 -7.15 16.48
C LYS A 78 2.50 -8.60 15.97
N TYR A 79 1.47 -9.40 16.24
CA TYR A 79 1.38 -10.77 15.74
C TYR A 79 1.30 -10.83 14.21
N TYR A 80 0.53 -9.93 13.59
CA TYR A 80 0.48 -9.78 12.14
C TYR A 80 1.89 -9.58 11.57
N ARG A 81 2.64 -8.61 12.09
CA ARG A 81 3.99 -8.28 11.63
C ARG A 81 5.00 -9.39 11.85
N GLU A 82 4.84 -10.18 12.90
CA GLU A 82 5.66 -11.35 13.18
C GLU A 82 5.64 -12.34 12.01
N ARG A 83 4.46 -12.65 11.48
CA ARG A 83 4.32 -13.53 10.32
C ARG A 83 4.59 -12.80 9.00
N TYR A 84 4.13 -11.54 8.90
CA TYR A 84 4.21 -10.78 7.66
C TYR A 84 5.65 -10.52 7.23
N SER A 85 6.51 -10.10 8.13
CA SER A 85 7.90 -9.72 7.82
C SER A 85 8.75 -10.86 7.25
N SER A 86 8.42 -12.10 7.61
CA SER A 86 9.19 -13.29 7.18
C SER A 86 8.51 -14.12 6.09
N THR A 87 7.18 -14.09 6.04
CA THR A 87 6.40 -14.98 5.17
C THR A 87 5.38 -14.21 4.32
N GLY A 88 4.46 -13.51 4.95
CA GLY A 88 3.33 -12.88 4.26
C GLY A 88 3.73 -11.84 3.20
N ILE A 89 4.82 -11.13 3.43
CA ILE A 89 5.35 -10.14 2.48
C ILE A 89 5.69 -10.76 1.11
N PHE A 90 6.05 -12.03 1.08
CA PHE A 90 6.38 -12.77 -0.15
C PHE A 90 5.20 -13.58 -0.72
N GLU A 91 4.10 -13.70 0.00
CA GLU A 91 2.83 -14.25 -0.49
C GLU A 91 2.09 -13.16 -1.28
N ASN A 92 2.68 -12.75 -2.37
CA ASN A 92 2.32 -11.56 -3.12
C ASN A 92 2.68 -11.73 -4.60
N ASN A 93 1.89 -11.13 -5.49
CA ASN A 93 2.13 -11.16 -6.93
C ASN A 93 1.89 -9.79 -7.54
N LEU A 94 2.57 -9.49 -8.66
CA LEU A 94 2.22 -8.33 -9.48
C LEU A 94 0.95 -8.62 -10.27
N TYR A 95 0.10 -7.62 -10.44
CA TYR A 95 -0.94 -7.69 -11.45
C TYR A 95 -0.32 -7.74 -12.85
N PRO A 96 -0.94 -8.49 -13.78
CA PRO A 96 -0.45 -8.56 -15.16
C PRO A 96 -0.35 -7.17 -15.81
N GLY A 97 0.77 -6.89 -16.47
CA GLY A 97 1.00 -5.66 -17.22
C GLY A 97 1.48 -4.46 -16.40
N VAL A 98 1.66 -4.59 -15.08
CA VAL A 98 2.14 -3.48 -14.21
C VAL A 98 3.49 -2.96 -14.68
N GLU A 99 4.46 -3.82 -14.89
CA GLU A 99 5.80 -3.38 -15.29
C GLU A 99 5.79 -2.66 -16.65
N ASN A 100 5.08 -3.20 -17.63
CA ASN A 100 4.93 -2.55 -18.94
C ASN A 100 4.27 -1.17 -18.82
N MET A 101 3.21 -1.06 -18.01
CA MET A 101 2.53 0.21 -17.76
C MET A 101 3.48 1.26 -17.16
N LEU A 102 4.24 0.88 -16.13
CA LEU A 102 5.21 1.77 -15.48
C LEU A 102 6.28 2.23 -16.45
N SER A 103 6.81 1.30 -17.24
CA SER A 103 7.81 1.57 -18.27
C SER A 103 7.29 2.56 -19.32
N GLU A 104 6.07 2.37 -19.81
CA GLU A 104 5.45 3.26 -20.78
C GLU A 104 5.19 4.66 -20.21
N LEU A 105 4.70 4.76 -18.98
CA LEU A 105 4.46 6.05 -18.33
C LEU A 105 5.77 6.82 -18.14
N LYS A 106 6.83 6.14 -17.71
CA LYS A 106 8.15 6.74 -17.54
C LYS A 106 8.74 7.20 -18.87
N ALA A 107 8.61 6.40 -19.93
CA ALA A 107 9.04 6.75 -21.28
C ALA A 107 8.30 7.98 -21.84
N LYS A 108 7.05 8.19 -21.45
CA LYS A 108 6.25 9.37 -21.79
C LYS A 108 6.55 10.61 -20.95
N GLY A 109 7.49 10.51 -20.01
CA GLY A 109 7.96 11.61 -19.17
C GLY A 109 7.14 11.88 -17.91
N TYR A 110 6.26 10.96 -17.49
CA TYR A 110 5.57 11.08 -16.23
C TYR A 110 6.50 10.80 -15.04
N ARG A 111 6.36 11.58 -14.00
CA ARG A 111 7.00 11.32 -12.70
C ARG A 111 6.12 10.34 -11.94
N LEU A 112 6.70 9.27 -11.43
CA LEU A 112 5.97 8.20 -10.74
C LEU A 112 6.36 8.14 -9.28
N ALA A 113 5.38 7.96 -8.40
CA ALA A 113 5.61 7.74 -6.98
C ALA A 113 4.61 6.72 -6.42
N VAL A 114 4.95 6.10 -5.32
CA VAL A 114 4.05 5.23 -4.57
C VAL A 114 3.60 5.94 -3.29
N ALA A 115 2.30 5.89 -3.02
CA ALA A 115 1.67 6.42 -1.82
C ALA A 115 0.76 5.35 -1.21
N SER A 116 1.21 4.68 -0.16
CA SER A 116 0.52 3.56 0.46
C SER A 116 0.31 3.78 1.97
N SER A 117 -0.82 3.32 2.50
CA SER A 117 -1.05 3.29 3.96
C SER A 117 -0.24 2.19 4.67
N LYS A 118 0.34 1.26 3.92
CA LYS A 118 1.28 0.27 4.45
C LYS A 118 2.55 0.96 4.98
N PRO A 119 3.21 0.43 6.02
CA PRO A 119 4.50 0.96 6.46
C PRO A 119 5.52 1.06 5.33
N GLU A 120 6.14 2.22 5.20
CA GLU A 120 7.10 2.53 4.12
C GLU A 120 8.23 1.49 4.01
N TYR A 121 8.68 0.98 5.14
CA TYR A 121 9.67 -0.10 5.20
C TYR A 121 9.24 -1.34 4.40
N PHE A 122 7.99 -1.78 4.56
CA PHE A 122 7.47 -2.92 3.82
C PHE A 122 7.19 -2.60 2.35
N VAL A 123 6.71 -1.39 2.06
CA VAL A 123 6.49 -0.94 0.67
C VAL A 123 7.80 -1.01 -0.11
N ALA A 124 8.88 -0.47 0.46
CA ALA A 124 10.19 -0.49 -0.17
C ALA A 124 10.70 -1.92 -0.42
N GLN A 125 10.54 -2.83 0.54
CA GLN A 125 10.93 -4.23 0.37
C GLN A 125 10.15 -4.94 -0.73
N ILE A 126 8.84 -4.71 -0.83
CA ILE A 126 7.99 -5.31 -1.87
C ILE A 126 8.41 -4.83 -3.25
N LEU A 127 8.61 -3.53 -3.41
CA LEU A 127 9.02 -2.96 -4.69
C LEU A 127 10.42 -3.43 -5.12
N ASP A 128 11.34 -3.58 -4.17
CA ASP A 128 12.66 -4.14 -4.42
C ASP A 128 12.57 -5.62 -4.83
N TYR A 129 11.76 -6.40 -4.12
CA TYR A 129 11.52 -7.81 -4.45
C TYR A 129 11.01 -8.01 -5.88
N PHE A 130 10.11 -7.14 -6.35
CA PHE A 130 9.60 -7.16 -7.71
C PHE A 130 10.45 -6.38 -8.72
N GLN A 131 11.58 -5.81 -8.29
CA GLN A 131 12.49 -5.02 -9.13
C GLN A 131 11.82 -3.79 -9.76
N LEU A 132 10.91 -3.15 -9.03
CA LEU A 132 10.16 -1.98 -9.49
C LEU A 132 10.66 -0.65 -8.90
N THR A 133 11.56 -0.67 -7.94
CA THR A 133 12.02 0.52 -7.20
C THR A 133 12.46 1.66 -8.13
N ASP A 134 13.21 1.35 -9.19
CA ASP A 134 13.78 2.35 -10.09
C ASP A 134 12.77 3.07 -10.99
N TYR A 135 11.52 2.59 -11.04
CA TYR A 135 10.45 3.30 -11.74
C TYR A 135 9.94 4.52 -10.96
N PHE A 136 10.13 4.53 -9.65
CA PHE A 136 9.53 5.54 -8.77
C PHE A 136 10.57 6.54 -8.27
N GLU A 137 10.19 7.83 -8.34
CA GLU A 137 10.97 8.93 -7.79
C GLU A 137 10.93 8.92 -6.26
N GLU A 138 9.76 8.60 -5.67
CA GLU A 138 9.53 8.49 -4.25
C GLU A 138 8.64 7.28 -3.93
N ILE A 139 8.93 6.66 -2.81
CA ILE A 139 8.17 5.55 -2.23
C ILE A 139 7.78 5.97 -0.82
N VAL A 140 6.49 6.23 -0.62
CA VAL A 140 5.97 6.77 0.63
C VAL A 140 4.94 5.84 1.23
N GLY A 141 5.10 5.57 2.50
CA GLY A 141 4.18 4.78 3.30
C GLY A 141 3.93 5.40 4.67
N SER A 142 3.23 4.67 5.52
CA SER A 142 3.11 5.03 6.93
C SER A 142 4.41 4.77 7.69
N GLU A 143 4.52 5.31 8.90
CA GLU A 143 5.62 4.99 9.80
C GLU A 143 5.30 3.76 10.63
N MET A 144 6.31 2.99 11.00
CA MET A 144 6.15 1.77 11.80
C MET A 144 5.59 2.05 13.21
N ASN A 145 5.77 3.27 13.70
CA ASN A 145 5.28 3.72 15.01
C ASN A 145 3.78 4.09 15.01
N GLY A 146 3.08 4.01 13.87
CA GLY A 146 1.67 4.34 13.73
C GLY A 146 1.38 5.77 13.28
N ASN A 147 2.40 6.57 12.98
CA ASN A 147 2.23 7.90 12.40
C ASN A 147 2.00 7.82 10.88
N ARG A 148 1.36 8.82 10.33
CA ARG A 148 1.10 8.96 8.88
C ARG A 148 0.42 7.72 8.29
N THR A 149 -0.65 7.25 8.95
CA THR A 149 -1.36 6.02 8.54
C THR A 149 -2.51 6.25 7.59
N SER A 150 -3.12 7.44 7.60
CA SER A 150 -4.22 7.75 6.69
C SER A 150 -3.72 7.97 5.25
N LYS A 151 -4.57 7.63 4.28
CA LYS A 151 -4.23 7.84 2.86
C LYS A 151 -3.95 9.30 2.55
N SER A 152 -4.71 10.23 3.15
CA SER A 152 -4.50 11.66 2.94
C SER A 152 -3.12 12.13 3.45
N GLU A 153 -2.71 11.68 4.63
CA GLU A 153 -1.38 12.02 5.18
C GLU A 153 -0.25 11.48 4.30
N VAL A 154 -0.40 10.26 3.80
CA VAL A 154 0.59 9.66 2.89
C VAL A 154 0.67 10.42 1.56
N ILE A 155 -0.46 10.80 1.00
CA ILE A 155 -0.50 11.61 -0.24
C ILE A 155 0.15 12.97 -0.02
N GLU A 156 -0.17 13.66 1.09
CA GLU A 156 0.47 14.94 1.43
C GLU A 156 1.98 14.83 1.51
N GLU A 157 2.49 13.83 2.20
CA GLU A 157 3.93 13.58 2.31
C GLU A 157 4.56 13.26 0.95
N THR A 158 3.86 12.50 0.11
CA THR A 158 4.34 12.18 -1.25
C THR A 158 4.47 13.45 -2.09
N LEU A 159 3.43 14.30 -2.10
CA LEU A 159 3.45 15.58 -2.82
C LEU A 159 4.57 16.49 -2.34
N ARG A 160 4.81 16.52 -1.02
CA ARG A 160 5.91 17.31 -0.43
C ARG A 160 7.27 16.80 -0.94
N ARG A 161 7.49 15.50 -0.91
CA ARG A 161 8.77 14.89 -1.34
C ARG A 161 9.06 15.09 -2.82
N ILE A 162 8.03 15.02 -3.67
CA ILE A 162 8.22 15.27 -5.11
C ILE A 162 8.12 16.76 -5.50
N GLY A 163 7.91 17.66 -4.51
CA GLY A 163 7.85 19.10 -4.75
C GLY A 163 6.61 19.58 -5.51
N MET A 164 5.47 18.90 -5.34
CA MET A 164 4.22 19.20 -6.07
C MET A 164 3.04 19.57 -5.18
N SER A 165 3.26 19.94 -3.92
CA SER A 165 2.19 20.34 -3.00
C SER A 165 1.30 21.45 -3.53
N GLU A 166 1.87 22.43 -4.24
CA GLU A 166 1.16 23.55 -4.86
C GLU A 166 0.65 23.26 -6.29
N LYS A 167 0.89 22.05 -6.79
CA LYS A 167 0.56 21.62 -8.17
C LYS A 167 -0.32 20.37 -8.19
N ARG A 168 -1.20 20.22 -7.21
CA ARG A 168 -2.06 19.03 -7.05
C ARG A 168 -2.92 18.73 -8.28
N ASN A 169 -3.34 19.77 -8.99
CA ASN A 169 -4.11 19.64 -10.23
C ASN A 169 -3.31 19.04 -11.40
N GLN A 170 -2.01 18.85 -11.24
CA GLN A 170 -1.11 18.19 -12.19
C GLN A 170 -0.72 16.76 -11.76
N VAL A 171 -1.32 16.26 -10.69
CA VAL A 171 -1.07 14.92 -10.14
C VAL A 171 -2.34 14.08 -10.20
N ILE A 172 -2.20 12.81 -10.54
CA ILE A 172 -3.26 11.82 -10.56
C ILE A 172 -2.86 10.59 -9.77
#